data_91c94c7715ef5b27762cb6be93ae33a3
#
_entry.id   91c94c7715ef5b27762cb6be93ae33a3
#
_cell.length_a   1.000
_cell.length_b   1.000
_cell.length_c   1.000
_cell.angle_alpha   90.00
_cell.angle_beta   90.00
_cell.angle_gamma   90.00
#
_symmetry.space_group_name_H-M   'P 1'
#
loop_
_entity.id
_entity.type
_entity.pdbx_description
1 polymer ?
#
loop_
_entity_poly.entity_id
_entity_poly.type
_entity_poly.pdbx_seq_one_letter_code
_entity_poly.pdbx_strand_id
1 'polypeptide(L)'
;MFLESLFLYVWMECPKGVYNPKRGKAELLQRNWKSILYLLDEAQFVEEDTPPKLDERMKELAKKKPDHPAVKAYQRYRGGPDETIRSVIMTVNARMQPFDNEELLEIFSSNDIPLDEFGTGMDGDGKTKSNLFIIIPDDDDTFNFVPGMVYTLLFQELYRHARFFGGKLPMDVGFWLDEIANIKMPNNFDKILATCRSRGVYCVPILQSLAQLKTLFADGAWEGIVGNCDTFIYLGGNEASTYEYVSKLLGKWTIDKRTSGESKGTSGSYSENYDVLGRELMLEYELRLLPDDECIIFVRGENPIRDKKWFPWEHEAYLEARKCGAFVPAVQKEKQKQQMEECDFIGEGSLEYLKKQQSKNENIRLYELDAFSFMMMDLDAMEKKIHSTPKDVKGAEVEKMITAGMIQSAVSHEMKREAEERKAWFIENFDKLTLLDIYASEWMSETRRKVIRELLQAGAEEDIIKSIIRPENEEGQVLQKKKMWLEMKGKGN
;
A
#
# COMPACT_ATOMS: atom_id res chain seq x y z
N MET A 1 7.92 24.17 19.41
CA MET A 1 7.04 24.83 20.42
C MET A 1 5.58 24.85 20.06
N PHE A 2 5.16 25.43 18.88
CA PHE A 2 3.73 25.45 18.51
C PHE A 2 3.14 24.05 18.34
N LEU A 3 3.61 23.26 17.39
CA LEU A 3 3.16 21.88 17.21
C LEU A 3 3.30 21.03 18.49
N GLU A 4 4.41 21.19 19.19
CA GLU A 4 4.62 20.51 20.48
C GLU A 4 3.49 20.80 21.47
N SER A 5 3.00 22.05 21.51
CA SER A 5 1.87 22.39 22.40
C SER A 5 0.58 21.67 22.01
N LEU A 6 0.29 21.50 20.71
CA LEU A 6 -0.87 20.79 20.22
C LEU A 6 -0.77 19.28 20.52
N PHE A 7 0.38 18.68 20.25
CA PHE A 7 0.62 17.27 20.56
C PHE A 7 0.52 16.99 22.07
N LEU A 8 1.13 17.83 22.92
CA LEU A 8 1.04 17.68 24.36
C LEU A 8 -0.39 17.85 24.88
N TYR A 9 -1.16 18.80 24.30
CA TYR A 9 -2.56 18.97 24.64
C TYR A 9 -3.36 17.71 24.33
N VAL A 10 -3.26 17.22 23.08
CA VAL A 10 -3.99 16.01 22.63
C VAL A 10 -3.56 14.79 23.44
N TRP A 11 -2.26 14.65 23.70
CA TRP A 11 -1.74 13.50 24.46
C TRP A 11 -2.19 13.47 25.92
N MET A 12 -2.24 14.63 26.59
CA MET A 12 -2.47 14.70 28.04
C MET A 12 -3.94 14.96 28.40
N GLU A 13 -4.66 15.71 27.59
CA GLU A 13 -6.03 16.15 27.93
C GLU A 13 -7.11 15.39 27.16
N CYS A 14 -6.79 14.76 26.02
CA CYS A 14 -7.78 14.03 25.23
C CYS A 14 -7.84 12.55 25.61
N PRO A 15 -9.02 11.95 25.71
CA PRO A 15 -9.19 10.53 25.99
C PRO A 15 -8.64 9.67 24.85
N LYS A 16 -8.18 8.45 25.17
CA LYS A 16 -7.91 7.42 24.19
C LYS A 16 -9.25 6.92 23.61
N GLY A 17 -9.35 6.88 22.30
CA GLY A 17 -10.55 6.36 21.64
C GLY A 17 -10.42 6.31 20.13
N VAL A 18 -11.33 5.58 19.49
CA VAL A 18 -11.43 5.48 18.03
C VAL A 18 -12.33 6.63 17.55
N TYR A 19 -11.94 7.26 16.46
CA TYR A 19 -12.74 8.29 15.81
C TYR A 19 -14.09 7.71 15.36
N ASN A 20 -15.20 8.38 15.75
CA ASN A 20 -16.53 8.03 15.29
C ASN A 20 -17.11 9.22 14.49
N PRO A 21 -17.22 9.12 13.16
CA PRO A 21 -17.68 10.22 12.31
C PRO A 21 -19.15 10.64 12.57
N LYS A 22 -19.93 9.81 13.26
CA LYS A 22 -21.35 10.10 13.60
C LYS A 22 -21.54 11.03 14.81
N ARG A 23 -20.48 11.30 15.57
CA ARG A 23 -20.51 12.24 16.71
C ARG A 23 -20.13 13.65 16.25
N GLY A 24 -20.88 14.65 16.71
CA GLY A 24 -20.68 16.06 16.30
C GLY A 24 -19.32 16.63 16.72
N LYS A 25 -18.86 17.71 16.06
CA LYS A 25 -17.52 18.31 16.20
C LYS A 25 -17.11 18.68 17.65
N ALA A 26 -18.05 19.01 18.53
CA ALA A 26 -17.74 19.46 19.89
C ALA A 26 -17.31 18.35 20.87
N GLU A 27 -17.60 17.07 20.57
CA GLU A 27 -17.27 15.93 21.43
C GLU A 27 -15.99 15.19 21.00
N LEU A 28 -15.20 15.73 20.05
CA LEU A 28 -14.32 14.95 19.17
C LEU A 28 -12.84 15.08 19.44
N LEU A 29 -12.41 15.82 20.46
CA LEU A 29 -11.00 15.84 20.81
C LEU A 29 -10.62 14.52 21.49
N GLN A 30 -10.13 13.62 20.68
CA GLN A 30 -9.60 12.31 21.09
C GLN A 30 -8.08 12.31 20.84
N ARG A 31 -7.39 11.34 21.40
CA ARG A 31 -5.95 11.18 21.20
C ARG A 31 -5.66 10.60 19.83
N ASN A 32 -5.88 11.41 18.79
CA ASN A 32 -5.64 11.08 17.40
C ASN A 32 -5.18 12.30 16.59
N TRP A 33 -4.79 12.06 15.35
CA TRP A 33 -4.27 13.09 14.45
C TRP A 33 -5.34 14.14 14.05
N LYS A 34 -6.59 13.73 13.86
CA LYS A 34 -7.69 14.65 13.52
C LYS A 34 -7.89 15.74 14.58
N SER A 35 -7.66 15.40 15.84
CA SER A 35 -7.73 16.40 16.93
C SER A 35 -6.60 17.42 16.84
N ILE A 36 -5.42 17.06 16.34
CA ILE A 36 -4.30 17.99 16.13
C ILE A 36 -4.65 18.96 14.99
N LEU A 37 -5.19 18.46 13.88
CA LEU A 37 -5.65 19.32 12.77
C LEU A 37 -6.77 20.24 13.19
N TYR A 38 -7.74 19.76 13.98
CA TYR A 38 -8.79 20.59 14.54
C TYR A 38 -8.24 21.73 15.41
N LEU A 39 -7.26 21.44 16.27
CA LEU A 39 -6.62 22.48 17.08
C LEU A 39 -5.78 23.44 16.24
N LEU A 40 -5.24 23.00 15.13
CA LEU A 40 -4.53 23.83 14.16
C LEU A 40 -5.50 24.80 13.47
N ASP A 41 -6.71 24.35 13.14
CA ASP A 41 -7.78 25.22 12.61
C ASP A 41 -8.22 26.26 13.67
N GLU A 42 -8.34 25.86 14.94
CA GLU A 42 -8.64 26.81 16.03
C GLU A 42 -7.53 27.85 16.26
N ALA A 43 -6.31 27.58 15.80
CA ALA A 43 -5.18 28.51 15.90
C ALA A 43 -5.18 29.60 14.83
N GLN A 44 -6.02 29.48 13.80
CA GLN A 44 -6.08 30.44 12.70
C GLN A 44 -6.71 31.77 13.15
N PHE A 45 -6.19 32.87 12.64
CA PHE A 45 -6.76 34.20 12.82
C PHE A 45 -7.92 34.37 11.85
N VAL A 46 -9.13 34.57 12.34
CA VAL A 46 -10.34 34.79 11.54
C VAL A 46 -10.45 36.27 11.15
N GLU A 47 -10.09 37.17 12.04
CA GLU A 47 -10.07 38.64 11.87
C GLU A 47 -8.81 39.20 12.50
N GLU A 48 -8.39 40.41 12.04
CA GLU A 48 -7.11 41.01 12.47
C GLU A 48 -7.00 41.23 13.99
N ASP A 49 -8.10 41.60 14.64
CA ASP A 49 -8.16 41.95 16.06
C ASP A 49 -8.76 40.86 16.97
N THR A 50 -9.18 39.72 16.38
CA THR A 50 -9.80 38.68 17.18
C THR A 50 -8.78 37.57 17.51
N PRO A 51 -8.56 37.26 18.81
CA PRO A 51 -7.65 36.20 19.21
C PRO A 51 -8.16 34.84 18.71
N PRO A 52 -7.27 33.93 18.29
CA PRO A 52 -7.63 32.59 17.89
C PRO A 52 -8.40 31.84 19.01
N LYS A 53 -9.32 30.96 18.62
CA LYS A 53 -10.08 30.10 19.56
C LYS A 53 -9.15 29.24 20.44
N LEU A 54 -8.01 28.85 19.90
CA LEU A 54 -7.00 28.09 20.63
C LEU A 54 -6.43 28.89 21.85
N ASP A 55 -6.34 30.22 21.75
CA ASP A 55 -5.91 31.08 22.86
C ASP A 55 -6.87 30.93 24.07
N GLU A 56 -8.15 30.92 23.84
CA GLU A 56 -9.16 30.75 24.89
C GLU A 56 -9.05 29.37 25.54
N ARG A 57 -8.93 28.33 24.71
CA ARG A 57 -8.76 26.95 25.16
C ARG A 57 -7.52 26.78 26.04
N MET A 58 -6.39 27.35 25.61
CA MET A 58 -5.15 27.27 26.38
C MET A 58 -5.19 28.11 27.64
N LYS A 59 -5.89 29.27 27.62
CA LYS A 59 -6.14 30.08 28.84
C LYS A 59 -7.02 29.34 29.86
N GLU A 60 -8.04 28.63 29.40
CA GLU A 60 -8.88 27.80 30.29
C GLU A 60 -8.08 26.65 30.91
N LEU A 61 -7.24 25.97 30.11
CA LEU A 61 -6.34 24.94 30.62
C LEU A 61 -5.36 25.51 31.64
N ALA A 62 -4.78 26.69 31.36
CA ALA A 62 -3.87 27.38 32.27
C ALA A 62 -4.50 27.74 33.61
N LYS A 63 -5.80 28.12 33.61
CA LYS A 63 -6.53 28.39 34.89
C LYS A 63 -6.67 27.13 35.75
N LYS A 64 -6.87 25.96 35.10
CA LYS A 64 -7.03 24.67 35.80
C LYS A 64 -5.69 24.01 36.14
N LYS A 65 -4.69 24.15 35.28
CA LYS A 65 -3.38 23.50 35.36
C LYS A 65 -2.27 24.49 34.91
N PRO A 66 -1.81 25.43 35.75
CA PRO A 66 -0.85 26.47 35.35
C PRO A 66 0.48 25.90 34.83
N ASP A 67 0.91 24.78 35.39
CA ASP A 67 2.20 24.16 35.07
C ASP A 67 2.12 23.14 33.93
N HIS A 68 0.97 23.05 33.23
CA HIS A 68 0.78 22.08 32.17
C HIS A 68 1.80 22.27 31.02
N PRO A 69 2.51 21.22 30.56
CA PRO A 69 3.53 21.33 29.51
C PRO A 69 3.02 21.95 28.20
N ALA A 70 1.79 21.63 27.78
CA ALA A 70 1.19 22.23 26.59
C ALA A 70 0.99 23.73 26.72
N VAL A 71 0.55 24.19 27.91
CA VAL A 71 0.39 25.62 28.20
C VAL A 71 1.71 26.35 28.15
N LYS A 72 2.76 25.79 28.78
CA LYS A 72 4.11 26.37 28.76
C LYS A 72 4.68 26.46 27.35
N ALA A 73 4.52 25.42 26.55
CA ALA A 73 4.96 25.42 25.15
C ALA A 73 4.20 26.44 24.31
N TYR A 74 2.87 26.55 24.53
CA TYR A 74 2.02 27.51 23.83
C TYR A 74 2.37 28.96 24.22
N GLN A 75 2.56 29.26 25.50
CA GLN A 75 2.96 30.61 25.98
C GLN A 75 4.29 31.05 25.37
N ARG A 76 5.28 30.15 25.28
CA ARG A 76 6.57 30.45 24.61
C ARG A 76 6.39 30.80 23.15
N TYR A 77 5.50 30.09 22.46
CA TYR A 77 5.14 30.37 21.08
C TYR A 77 4.46 31.75 20.96
N ARG A 78 3.46 32.03 21.80
CA ARG A 78 2.70 33.30 21.77
C ARG A 78 3.50 34.50 22.27
N GLY A 79 4.66 34.32 22.89
CA GLY A 79 5.57 35.39 23.31
C GLY A 79 6.35 36.03 22.15
N GLY A 80 6.22 35.57 20.94
CA GLY A 80 6.82 36.17 19.74
C GLY A 80 5.97 37.29 19.12
N PRO A 81 6.55 38.08 18.18
CA PRO A 81 5.81 39.07 17.39
C PRO A 81 4.67 38.42 16.58
N ASP A 82 3.56 39.12 16.41
CA ASP A 82 2.36 38.58 15.71
C ASP A 82 2.65 38.17 14.27
N GLU A 83 3.49 38.90 13.53
CA GLU A 83 3.90 38.49 12.16
C GLU A 83 4.64 37.16 12.17
N THR A 84 5.52 36.94 13.17
CA THR A 84 6.22 35.65 13.30
C THR A 84 5.25 34.52 13.63
N ILE A 85 4.27 34.77 14.49
CA ILE A 85 3.24 33.82 14.88
C ILE A 85 2.40 33.40 13.66
N ARG A 86 1.95 34.35 12.86
CA ARG A 86 1.22 34.13 11.63
C ARG A 86 2.05 33.32 10.60
N SER A 87 3.33 33.69 10.44
CA SER A 87 4.26 32.95 9.56
C SER A 87 4.47 31.49 9.99
N VAL A 88 4.56 31.23 11.31
CA VAL A 88 4.66 29.87 11.86
C VAL A 88 3.40 29.07 11.54
N ILE A 89 2.21 29.65 11.74
CA ILE A 89 0.94 28.97 11.42
C ILE A 89 0.86 28.65 9.92
N MET A 90 1.20 29.60 9.04
CA MET A 90 1.22 29.35 7.59
C MET A 90 2.20 28.23 7.21
N THR A 91 3.39 28.23 7.79
CA THR A 91 4.39 27.19 7.55
C THR A 91 3.91 25.82 8.02
N VAL A 92 3.25 25.77 9.18
CA VAL A 92 2.68 24.51 9.70
C VAL A 92 1.55 24.02 8.83
N ASN A 93 0.62 24.89 8.41
CA ASN A 93 -0.46 24.53 7.50
C ASN A 93 0.07 23.95 6.19
N ALA A 94 1.05 24.61 5.56
CA ALA A 94 1.66 24.09 4.34
C ALA A 94 2.30 22.71 4.52
N ARG A 95 2.89 22.42 5.68
CA ARG A 95 3.47 21.10 5.98
C ARG A 95 2.44 20.06 6.37
N MET A 96 1.25 20.47 6.82
CA MET A 96 0.14 19.59 7.18
C MET A 96 -0.79 19.29 6.03
N GLN A 97 -0.62 19.97 4.88
CA GLN A 97 -1.42 19.76 3.67
C GLN A 97 -1.56 18.28 3.24
N PRO A 98 -0.55 17.40 3.34
CA PRO A 98 -0.74 15.98 3.02
C PRO A 98 -1.81 15.29 3.86
N PHE A 99 -2.10 15.81 5.06
CA PHE A 99 -3.14 15.26 5.94
C PHE A 99 -4.56 15.77 5.63
N ASP A 100 -4.74 16.58 4.58
CA ASP A 100 -6.06 16.91 4.04
C ASP A 100 -6.66 15.72 3.28
N ASN A 101 -5.83 14.71 2.96
CA ASN A 101 -6.27 13.46 2.34
C ASN A 101 -7.01 12.59 3.36
N GLU A 102 -8.26 12.23 3.05
CA GLU A 102 -9.13 11.44 3.94
C GLU A 102 -8.58 10.03 4.21
N GLU A 103 -7.98 9.38 3.21
CA GLU A 103 -7.42 8.04 3.34
C GLU A 103 -6.21 8.05 4.30
N LEU A 104 -5.35 9.07 4.19
CA LEU A 104 -4.24 9.24 5.11
C LEU A 104 -4.74 9.51 6.54
N LEU A 105 -5.75 10.35 6.70
CA LEU A 105 -6.34 10.62 8.01
C LEU A 105 -6.98 9.38 8.64
N GLU A 106 -7.52 8.48 7.84
CA GLU A 106 -8.05 7.21 8.32
C GLU A 106 -6.93 6.33 8.90
N ILE A 107 -5.80 6.23 8.20
CA ILE A 107 -4.60 5.50 8.69
C ILE A 107 -4.12 6.07 10.04
N PHE A 108 -4.12 7.38 10.21
CA PHE A 108 -3.69 8.05 11.45
C PHE A 108 -4.78 8.18 12.52
N SER A 109 -5.99 7.69 12.27
CA SER A 109 -7.10 7.77 13.24
C SER A 109 -7.15 6.62 14.23
N SER A 110 -6.54 5.48 13.90
CA SER A 110 -6.49 4.26 14.72
C SER A 110 -5.03 3.83 14.98
N ASN A 111 -4.86 2.88 15.89
CA ASN A 111 -3.57 2.25 16.18
C ASN A 111 -3.73 0.74 16.00
N ASP A 112 -3.64 0.31 14.75
CA ASP A 112 -3.92 -1.07 14.35
C ASP A 112 -2.63 -1.91 14.25
N ILE A 113 -1.46 -1.26 14.33
CA ILE A 113 -0.16 -1.93 14.27
C ILE A 113 0.45 -1.96 15.68
N PRO A 114 0.45 -3.13 16.35
CA PRO A 114 1.04 -3.27 17.68
C PRO A 114 2.58 -3.28 17.58
N LEU A 115 3.21 -2.11 17.43
CA LEU A 115 4.66 -1.99 17.29
C LEU A 115 5.44 -2.55 18.50
N ASP A 116 4.80 -2.61 19.64
CA ASP A 116 5.34 -3.13 20.89
C ASP A 116 5.43 -4.67 20.94
N GLU A 117 4.75 -5.37 20.05
CA GLU A 117 4.83 -6.83 19.94
C GLU A 117 6.01 -7.31 19.10
N PHE A 118 6.60 -6.45 18.27
CA PHE A 118 7.77 -6.84 17.49
C PHE A 118 8.98 -7.09 18.38
N GLY A 119 9.56 -8.25 18.24
CA GLY A 119 10.71 -8.70 19.04
C GLY A 119 10.40 -9.16 20.46
N THR A 120 9.17 -8.93 20.93
CA THR A 120 8.71 -9.37 22.26
C THR A 120 7.68 -10.50 22.18
N GLY A 121 7.01 -10.66 21.03
CA GLY A 121 5.91 -11.60 20.83
C GLY A 121 4.55 -11.04 21.22
N MET A 122 3.48 -11.68 20.77
CA MET A 122 2.11 -11.29 21.09
C MET A 122 1.92 -11.33 22.61
N ASP A 123 1.41 -10.25 23.20
CA ASP A 123 1.29 -10.08 24.65
C ASP A 123 2.61 -10.29 25.44
N GLY A 124 3.76 -10.16 24.76
CA GLY A 124 5.07 -10.35 25.38
C GLY A 124 5.45 -11.81 25.64
N ASP A 125 4.88 -12.78 24.91
CA ASP A 125 5.11 -14.22 25.10
C ASP A 125 6.52 -14.69 24.71
N GLY A 126 7.29 -13.87 23.99
CA GLY A 126 8.64 -14.17 23.52
C GLY A 126 8.72 -15.31 22.49
N LYS A 127 7.61 -15.70 21.87
CA LYS A 127 7.53 -16.85 20.97
C LYS A 127 6.76 -16.57 19.69
N THR A 128 5.65 -15.86 19.77
CA THR A 128 4.79 -15.58 18.61
C THR A 128 5.44 -14.58 17.68
N LYS A 129 5.64 -14.98 16.42
CA LYS A 129 6.28 -14.14 15.40
C LYS A 129 5.24 -13.30 14.67
N SER A 130 5.55 -12.04 14.46
CA SER A 130 4.74 -11.11 13.68
C SER A 130 5.48 -10.69 12.42
N ASN A 131 4.76 -10.51 11.31
CA ASN A 131 5.29 -9.96 10.07
C ASN A 131 4.54 -8.68 9.73
N LEU A 132 5.28 -7.63 9.40
CA LEU A 132 4.74 -6.37 8.89
C LEU A 132 5.17 -6.20 7.43
N PHE A 133 4.19 -6.08 6.53
CA PHE A 133 4.41 -5.76 5.13
C PHE A 133 4.01 -4.32 4.88
N ILE A 134 4.94 -3.50 4.39
CA ILE A 134 4.71 -2.11 4.03
C ILE A 134 4.82 -2.04 2.51
N ILE A 135 3.70 -1.76 1.85
CA ILE A 135 3.62 -1.64 0.40
C ILE A 135 3.55 -0.16 0.05
N ILE A 136 4.46 0.31 -0.78
CA ILE A 136 4.61 1.70 -1.20
C ILE A 136 4.37 1.75 -2.72
N PRO A 137 3.56 2.69 -3.23
CA PRO A 137 3.44 2.90 -4.67
C PRO A 137 4.78 3.30 -5.30
N ASP A 138 5.05 2.80 -6.51
CA ASP A 138 6.29 3.11 -7.23
C ASP A 138 6.22 4.46 -7.98
N ASP A 139 5.00 4.93 -8.25
CA ASP A 139 4.70 6.10 -9.09
C ASP A 139 4.38 7.38 -8.29
N ASP A 140 4.19 7.27 -6.97
CA ASP A 140 3.86 8.41 -6.09
C ASP A 140 4.69 8.39 -4.81
N ASP A 141 5.53 9.39 -4.63
CA ASP A 141 6.37 9.58 -3.45
C ASP A 141 5.76 10.49 -2.37
N THR A 142 4.56 11.02 -2.62
CA THR A 142 3.88 12.00 -1.75
C THR A 142 3.77 11.49 -0.30
N PHE A 143 3.52 10.21 -0.13
CA PHE A 143 3.31 9.58 1.18
C PHE A 143 4.51 8.77 1.70
N ASN A 144 5.67 8.84 1.06
CA ASN A 144 6.88 8.11 1.48
C ASN A 144 7.40 8.50 2.87
N PHE A 145 6.91 9.60 3.43
CA PHE A 145 7.19 9.96 4.82
C PHE A 145 6.50 9.02 5.83
N VAL A 146 5.37 8.41 5.49
CA VAL A 146 4.60 7.51 6.37
C VAL A 146 5.40 6.26 6.73
N PRO A 147 5.91 5.47 5.77
CA PRO A 147 6.84 4.37 6.04
C PRO A 147 8.04 4.82 6.87
N GLY A 148 8.62 5.99 6.57
CA GLY A 148 9.74 6.54 7.33
C GLY A 148 9.41 6.81 8.81
N MET A 149 8.18 7.26 9.10
CA MET A 149 7.68 7.39 10.47
C MET A 149 7.53 6.02 11.14
N VAL A 150 6.96 5.03 10.45
CA VAL A 150 6.80 3.67 10.98
C VAL A 150 8.16 3.07 11.32
N TYR A 151 9.15 3.14 10.41
CA TYR A 151 10.51 2.65 10.67
C TYR A 151 11.14 3.36 11.86
N THR A 152 10.99 4.69 11.94
CA THR A 152 11.55 5.49 13.06
C THR A 152 10.96 5.03 14.39
N LEU A 153 9.64 4.90 14.47
CA LEU A 153 8.94 4.46 15.68
C LEU A 153 9.31 3.02 16.04
N LEU A 154 9.33 2.13 15.05
CA LEU A 154 9.65 0.72 15.26
C LEU A 154 11.07 0.54 15.80
N PHE A 155 12.07 1.20 15.22
CA PHE A 155 13.44 1.17 15.78
C PHE A 155 13.50 1.70 17.21
N GLN A 156 12.78 2.80 17.51
CA GLN A 156 12.73 3.34 18.86
C GLN A 156 12.12 2.37 19.87
N GLU A 157 11.00 1.72 19.50
CA GLU A 157 10.34 0.72 20.34
C GLU A 157 11.23 -0.52 20.55
N LEU A 158 11.83 -1.06 19.51
CA LEU A 158 12.75 -2.20 19.62
C LEU A 158 13.94 -1.91 20.54
N TYR A 159 14.54 -0.70 20.42
CA TYR A 159 15.63 -0.31 21.31
C TYR A 159 15.15 -0.08 22.75
N ARG A 160 13.94 0.43 22.93
CA ARG A 160 13.30 0.57 24.23
C ARG A 160 13.09 -0.79 24.89
N HIS A 161 12.51 -1.74 24.16
CA HIS A 161 12.27 -3.10 24.63
C HIS A 161 13.57 -3.85 24.92
N ALA A 162 14.56 -3.77 24.03
CA ALA A 162 15.86 -4.39 24.28
C ALA A 162 16.47 -3.98 25.62
N ARG A 163 16.31 -2.70 26.02
CA ARG A 163 16.76 -2.22 27.33
C ARG A 163 16.04 -2.93 28.49
N PHE A 164 14.75 -3.20 28.35
CA PHE A 164 13.97 -3.94 29.35
C PHE A 164 14.44 -5.39 29.50
N PHE A 165 14.83 -6.01 28.39
CA PHE A 165 15.27 -7.41 28.35
C PHE A 165 16.80 -7.57 28.51
N GLY A 166 17.45 -6.69 29.25
CA GLY A 166 18.89 -6.81 29.54
C GLY A 166 19.83 -6.49 28.38
N GLY A 167 19.35 -5.81 27.37
CA GLY A 167 20.14 -5.31 26.25
C GLY A 167 19.87 -5.97 24.90
N LYS A 168 19.16 -7.12 24.87
CA LYS A 168 18.78 -7.83 23.64
C LYS A 168 17.32 -8.21 23.70
N LEU A 169 16.64 -8.19 22.53
CA LEU A 169 15.26 -8.64 22.38
C LEU A 169 15.15 -10.17 22.59
N PRO A 170 14.00 -10.67 23.10
CA PRO A 170 13.71 -12.09 23.20
C PRO A 170 13.73 -12.82 21.85
N MET A 171 13.29 -12.14 20.79
CA MET A 171 13.29 -12.64 19.42
C MET A 171 14.02 -11.67 18.50
N ASP A 172 14.78 -12.23 17.56
CA ASP A 172 15.45 -11.41 16.56
C ASP A 172 14.44 -10.81 15.56
N VAL A 173 14.64 -9.54 15.21
CA VAL A 173 13.79 -8.80 14.27
C VAL A 173 14.59 -8.44 13.00
N GLY A 174 14.11 -8.85 11.85
CA GLY A 174 14.72 -8.60 10.56
C GLY A 174 13.98 -7.52 9.77
N PHE A 175 14.73 -6.55 9.23
CA PHE A 175 14.24 -5.54 8.31
C PHE A 175 14.71 -5.85 6.90
N TRP A 176 13.79 -6.20 6.03
CA TRP A 176 14.04 -6.37 4.60
C TRP A 176 13.61 -5.07 3.90
N LEU A 177 14.59 -4.24 3.56
CA LEU A 177 14.38 -2.89 3.04
C LEU A 177 14.54 -2.93 1.52
N ASP A 178 13.51 -3.48 0.86
CA ASP A 178 13.45 -3.53 -0.59
C ASP A 178 13.31 -2.12 -1.16
N GLU A 179 14.15 -1.79 -2.13
CA GLU A 179 14.29 -0.44 -2.71
C GLU A 179 14.36 0.67 -1.64
N ILE A 180 15.34 0.55 -0.72
CA ILE A 180 15.54 1.52 0.37
C ILE A 180 15.64 2.98 -0.14
N ALA A 181 15.96 3.17 -1.42
CA ALA A 181 16.02 4.47 -2.07
C ALA A 181 14.68 5.22 -2.02
N ASN A 182 13.57 4.51 -2.05
CA ASN A 182 12.22 5.07 -2.02
C ASN A 182 11.71 5.30 -0.59
N ILE A 183 12.48 4.92 0.42
CA ILE A 183 12.08 5.00 1.83
C ILE A 183 12.82 6.12 2.54
N LYS A 184 12.10 7.02 3.20
CA LYS A 184 12.72 8.03 4.04
C LYS A 184 13.17 7.43 5.37
N MET A 185 14.37 6.86 5.40
CA MET A 185 14.94 6.25 6.60
C MET A 185 15.22 7.29 7.70
N PRO A 186 15.29 6.85 8.99
CA PRO A 186 15.71 7.72 10.09
C PRO A 186 17.08 8.37 9.80
N ASN A 187 17.24 9.65 10.15
CA ASN A 187 18.48 10.41 9.92
C ASN A 187 19.75 9.78 10.56
N ASN A 188 19.56 8.95 11.57
CA ASN A 188 20.62 8.23 12.27
C ASN A 188 20.70 6.74 11.92
N PHE A 189 20.26 6.38 10.72
CA PHE A 189 20.21 4.97 10.28
C PHE A 189 21.60 4.30 10.27
N ASP A 190 22.66 5.03 9.95
CA ASP A 190 24.06 4.60 10.06
C ASP A 190 24.41 4.13 11.48
N LYS A 191 23.98 4.90 12.50
CA LYS A 191 24.20 4.57 13.92
C LYS A 191 23.33 3.41 14.37
N ILE A 192 22.11 3.30 13.84
CA ILE A 192 21.22 2.17 14.08
C ILE A 192 21.89 0.88 13.57
N LEU A 193 22.37 0.86 12.33
CA LEU A 193 23.06 -0.30 11.75
C LEU A 193 24.31 -0.71 12.57
N ALA A 194 25.09 0.26 13.05
CA ALA A 194 26.26 -0.03 13.88
C ALA A 194 25.94 -0.72 15.21
N THR A 195 24.73 -0.58 15.72
CA THR A 195 24.35 -1.01 17.07
C THR A 195 23.23 -2.05 17.12
N CYS A 196 22.45 -2.20 16.05
CA CYS A 196 21.23 -3.01 16.01
C CYS A 196 21.51 -4.51 16.29
N ARG A 197 22.62 -5.06 15.80
CA ARG A 197 23.01 -6.46 15.99
C ARG A 197 23.03 -6.86 17.47
N SER A 198 23.59 -6.01 18.33
CA SER A 198 23.65 -6.28 19.78
C SER A 198 22.27 -6.31 20.43
N ARG A 199 21.26 -5.73 19.79
CA ARG A 199 19.86 -5.70 20.24
C ARG A 199 19.00 -6.84 19.72
N GLY A 200 19.56 -7.72 18.87
CA GLY A 200 18.80 -8.77 18.18
C GLY A 200 18.03 -8.23 16.97
N VAL A 201 18.53 -7.15 16.37
CA VAL A 201 17.95 -6.56 15.15
C VAL A 201 18.96 -6.65 14.02
N TYR A 202 18.51 -7.01 12.82
CA TYR A 202 19.33 -6.99 11.62
C TYR A 202 18.57 -6.32 10.47
N CYS A 203 19.33 -5.73 9.55
CA CYS A 203 18.77 -5.06 8.38
C CYS A 203 19.41 -5.62 7.09
N VAL A 204 18.59 -5.76 6.07
CA VAL A 204 18.98 -6.16 4.72
C VAL A 204 18.58 -5.04 3.77
N PRO A 205 19.42 -4.01 3.57
CA PRO A 205 19.15 -2.96 2.61
C PRO A 205 19.35 -3.50 1.19
N ILE A 206 18.37 -3.31 0.33
CA ILE A 206 18.40 -3.71 -1.09
C ILE A 206 18.35 -2.43 -1.93
N LEU A 207 19.22 -2.35 -2.92
CA LEU A 207 19.47 -1.17 -3.75
C LEU A 207 19.70 -1.58 -5.19
N GLN A 208 19.33 -0.74 -6.13
CA GLN A 208 19.66 -0.91 -7.53
C GLN A 208 21.11 -0.47 -7.83
N SER A 209 21.64 0.50 -7.09
CA SER A 209 23.00 1.01 -7.27
C SER A 209 23.55 1.68 -6.02
N LEU A 210 24.89 1.74 -5.92
CA LEU A 210 25.57 2.51 -4.86
C LEU A 210 25.40 4.03 -5.05
N ALA A 211 25.12 4.51 -6.26
CA ALA A 211 24.83 5.92 -6.50
C ALA A 211 23.60 6.38 -5.75
N GLN A 212 22.54 5.54 -5.67
CA GLN A 212 21.37 5.82 -4.87
C GLN A 212 21.71 5.96 -3.38
N LEU A 213 22.52 5.03 -2.85
CA LEU A 213 22.92 5.07 -1.44
C LEU A 213 23.74 6.33 -1.13
N LYS A 214 24.64 6.74 -2.04
CA LYS A 214 25.45 7.97 -1.91
C LYS A 214 24.57 9.22 -1.91
N THR A 215 23.48 9.22 -2.66
CA THR A 215 22.51 10.33 -2.69
C THR A 215 21.69 10.40 -1.40
N LEU A 216 21.23 9.26 -0.90
CA LEU A 216 20.44 9.18 0.32
C LEU A 216 21.25 9.53 1.57
N PHE A 217 22.49 9.10 1.64
CA PHE A 217 23.39 9.25 2.77
C PHE A 217 24.65 9.99 2.35
N ALA A 218 24.49 11.30 2.18
CA ALA A 218 25.59 12.19 1.80
C ALA A 218 26.71 12.25 2.87
N ASP A 219 27.75 13.01 2.60
CA ASP A 219 28.88 13.28 3.51
C ASP A 219 29.62 12.02 4.00
N GLY A 220 29.62 10.95 3.16
CA GLY A 220 30.34 9.72 3.46
C GLY A 220 29.62 8.75 4.40
N ALA A 221 28.41 9.07 4.87
CA ALA A 221 27.62 8.18 5.74
C ALA A 221 27.28 6.84 5.07
N TRP A 222 27.18 6.81 3.72
CA TRP A 222 26.95 5.61 2.94
C TRP A 222 28.05 4.54 3.15
N GLU A 223 29.33 4.95 3.31
CA GLU A 223 30.44 4.02 3.57
C GLU A 223 30.26 3.33 4.93
N GLY A 224 29.76 4.08 5.93
CA GLY A 224 29.42 3.53 7.23
C GLY A 224 28.29 2.49 7.15
N ILE A 225 27.32 2.71 6.27
CA ILE A 225 26.21 1.76 6.07
C ILE A 225 26.75 0.47 5.46
N VAL A 226 27.48 0.55 4.35
CA VAL A 226 28.08 -0.64 3.71
C VAL A 226 29.07 -1.34 4.64
N GLY A 227 29.90 -0.59 5.37
CA GLY A 227 30.88 -1.12 6.30
C GLY A 227 30.30 -1.82 7.53
N ASN A 228 29.04 -1.49 7.90
CA ASN A 228 28.31 -2.16 8.98
C ASN A 228 27.56 -3.43 8.52
N CYS A 229 27.50 -3.69 7.20
CA CYS A 229 26.95 -4.93 6.68
C CYS A 229 28.04 -6.01 6.67
N ASP A 230 27.83 -7.12 7.35
CA ASP A 230 28.78 -8.24 7.37
C ASP A 230 28.82 -9.00 6.05
N THR A 231 27.73 -8.91 5.27
CA THR A 231 27.60 -9.54 3.95
C THR A 231 27.21 -8.48 2.93
N PHE A 232 27.90 -8.48 1.78
CA PHE A 232 27.56 -7.66 0.62
C PHE A 232 27.38 -8.59 -0.59
N ILE A 233 26.23 -8.50 -1.27
CA ILE A 233 25.92 -9.33 -2.43
C ILE A 233 25.78 -8.42 -3.65
N TYR A 234 26.60 -8.67 -4.67
CA TYR A 234 26.51 -8.00 -5.95
C TYR A 234 25.78 -8.89 -6.96
N LEU A 235 24.63 -8.41 -7.42
CA LEU A 235 23.75 -9.15 -8.33
C LEU A 235 23.95 -8.76 -9.82
N GLY A 236 24.96 -7.98 -10.12
CA GLY A 236 25.15 -7.36 -11.43
C GLY A 236 24.56 -5.96 -11.50
N GLY A 237 24.84 -5.24 -12.56
CA GLY A 237 24.31 -3.89 -12.81
C GLY A 237 25.17 -3.10 -13.80
N ASN A 238 24.59 -2.02 -14.35
CA ASN A 238 25.22 -1.17 -15.37
C ASN A 238 25.74 0.16 -14.81
N GLU A 239 25.64 0.40 -13.47
CA GLU A 239 26.03 1.66 -12.86
C GLU A 239 27.50 1.65 -12.48
N ALA A 240 28.24 2.65 -13.00
CA ALA A 240 29.71 2.72 -12.98
C ALA A 240 30.29 2.67 -11.56
N SER A 241 29.75 3.47 -10.63
CA SER A 241 30.31 3.55 -9.29
C SER A 241 30.13 2.26 -8.47
N THR A 242 29.15 1.45 -8.83
CA THR A 242 28.91 0.13 -8.20
C THR A 242 29.93 -0.90 -8.66
N TYR A 243 30.11 -1.09 -9.98
CA TYR A 243 31.09 -2.09 -10.43
C TYR A 243 32.55 -1.64 -10.19
N GLU A 244 32.85 -0.35 -10.18
CA GLU A 244 34.14 0.18 -9.74
C GLU A 244 34.42 -0.17 -8.27
N TYR A 245 33.43 0.01 -7.40
CA TYR A 245 33.52 -0.36 -5.99
C TYR A 245 33.74 -1.86 -5.80
N VAL A 246 32.98 -2.68 -6.50
CA VAL A 246 33.08 -4.15 -6.44
C VAL A 246 34.44 -4.62 -6.96
N SER A 247 34.97 -4.06 -8.07
CA SER A 247 36.29 -4.36 -8.58
C SER A 247 37.39 -4.09 -7.55
N LYS A 248 37.30 -2.95 -6.85
CA LYS A 248 38.23 -2.60 -5.76
C LYS A 248 38.10 -3.55 -4.56
N LEU A 249 36.90 -4.00 -4.20
CA LEU A 249 36.71 -4.98 -3.13
C LEU A 249 37.29 -6.35 -3.44
N LEU A 250 37.21 -6.79 -4.69
CA LEU A 250 37.81 -8.05 -5.14
C LEU A 250 39.33 -8.06 -5.00
N GLY A 251 39.96 -6.89 -5.07
CA GLY A 251 41.39 -6.74 -4.95
C GLY A 251 42.13 -7.13 -6.23
N LYS A 252 43.46 -7.35 -6.08
CA LYS A 252 44.33 -7.61 -7.20
C LYS A 252 44.93 -9.02 -7.16
N TRP A 253 45.05 -9.61 -8.32
CA TRP A 253 45.76 -10.86 -8.53
C TRP A 253 47.14 -10.58 -9.15
N THR A 254 48.13 -11.31 -8.73
CA THR A 254 49.46 -11.23 -9.25
C THR A 254 49.60 -12.09 -10.52
N ILE A 255 49.96 -11.48 -11.64
CA ILE A 255 50.19 -12.17 -12.91
C ILE A 255 51.67 -12.10 -13.25
N ASP A 256 52.28 -13.25 -13.55
CA ASP A 256 53.60 -13.31 -14.06
C ASP A 256 53.60 -12.87 -15.54
N LYS A 257 54.30 -11.77 -15.83
CA LYS A 257 54.48 -11.25 -17.17
C LYS A 257 55.83 -11.65 -17.65
N ARG A 258 55.88 -12.51 -18.66
CA ARG A 258 57.10 -12.90 -19.36
C ARG A 258 57.25 -12.05 -20.63
N THR A 259 58.29 -11.27 -20.71
CA THR A 259 58.60 -10.49 -21.89
C THR A 259 59.89 -11.04 -22.47
N SER A 260 59.82 -11.55 -23.70
CA SER A 260 61.01 -12.00 -24.43
C SER A 260 61.43 -10.97 -25.49
N GLY A 261 62.65 -10.57 -25.49
CA GLY A 261 63.22 -9.68 -26.46
C GLY A 261 64.33 -10.48 -27.30
N GLU A 262 64.12 -10.58 -28.61
CA GLU A 262 65.09 -11.17 -29.52
C GLU A 262 65.66 -10.07 -30.41
N SER A 263 66.96 -9.86 -30.33
CA SER A 263 67.71 -8.95 -31.23
C SER A 263 68.35 -9.75 -32.34
N LYS A 264 67.93 -9.51 -33.59
CA LYS A 264 68.48 -10.13 -34.78
C LYS A 264 69.65 -9.27 -35.35
N GLY A 265 70.86 -9.54 -34.91
CA GLY A 265 72.15 -8.95 -35.44
C GLY A 265 73.27 -9.97 -35.41
N THR A 266 74.46 -9.61 -35.96
CA THR A 266 75.62 -10.50 -36.02
C THR A 266 76.11 -11.02 -34.66
N SER A 267 75.59 -10.47 -33.54
CA SER A 267 75.68 -10.96 -32.15
C SER A 267 74.30 -10.96 -31.53
N GLY A 268 73.44 -11.88 -31.95
CA GLY A 268 72.07 -11.99 -31.41
C GLY A 268 72.05 -12.21 -29.90
N SER A 269 71.31 -11.43 -29.17
CA SER A 269 71.04 -11.62 -27.73
C SER A 269 69.64 -11.93 -27.52
N TYR A 270 69.36 -12.93 -26.65
CA TYR A 270 68.03 -13.27 -26.15
C TYR A 270 67.99 -12.83 -24.70
N SER A 271 66.99 -12.04 -24.36
CA SER A 271 66.71 -11.66 -22.99
C SER A 271 65.25 -12.02 -22.59
N GLU A 272 65.11 -12.71 -21.50
CA GLU A 272 63.85 -12.94 -20.87
C GLU A 272 63.78 -12.11 -19.60
N ASN A 273 62.75 -11.23 -19.54
CA ASN A 273 62.42 -10.51 -18.32
C ASN A 273 61.17 -11.12 -17.72
N TYR A 274 61.27 -11.52 -16.47
CA TYR A 274 60.16 -11.93 -15.62
C TYR A 274 59.76 -10.71 -14.79
N ASP A 275 58.53 -10.22 -15.05
CA ASP A 275 57.97 -9.09 -14.34
C ASP A 275 56.65 -9.53 -13.69
N VAL A 276 56.35 -8.98 -12.54
CA VAL A 276 55.14 -9.31 -11.77
C VAL A 276 54.20 -8.14 -11.89
N LEU A 277 53.05 -8.37 -12.51
CA LEU A 277 52.02 -7.35 -12.70
C LEU A 277 50.80 -7.63 -11.81
N GLY A 278 50.40 -6.65 -11.01
CA GLY A 278 49.11 -6.70 -10.31
C GLY A 278 47.97 -6.33 -11.24
N ARG A 279 47.07 -7.27 -11.50
CA ARG A 279 45.84 -7.02 -12.24
C ARG A 279 44.64 -7.13 -11.25
N GLU A 280 43.61 -6.30 -11.40
CA GLU A 280 42.35 -6.51 -10.69
C GLU A 280 41.84 -7.93 -10.95
N LEU A 281 41.33 -8.61 -9.89
CA LEU A 281 40.81 -9.98 -9.97
C LEU A 281 39.69 -10.08 -11.02
N MET A 282 38.80 -9.08 -11.04
CA MET A 282 37.86 -8.82 -12.13
C MET A 282 37.90 -7.34 -12.47
N LEU A 283 38.00 -7.03 -13.75
CA LEU A 283 37.95 -5.67 -14.25
C LEU A 283 36.51 -5.15 -14.27
N GLU A 284 36.35 -3.84 -14.25
CA GLU A 284 35.04 -3.19 -14.26
C GLU A 284 34.12 -3.67 -15.39
N TYR A 285 34.67 -3.83 -16.61
CA TYR A 285 33.88 -4.33 -17.73
C TYR A 285 33.49 -5.81 -17.58
N GLU A 286 34.31 -6.64 -16.92
CA GLU A 286 33.99 -8.04 -16.62
C GLU A 286 32.84 -8.13 -15.62
N LEU A 287 32.80 -7.24 -14.62
CA LEU A 287 31.69 -7.12 -13.66
C LEU A 287 30.38 -6.64 -14.31
N ARG A 288 30.51 -5.71 -15.28
CA ARG A 288 29.34 -5.26 -16.06
C ARG A 288 28.77 -6.38 -16.93
N LEU A 289 29.62 -7.30 -17.37
CA LEU A 289 29.25 -8.46 -18.20
C LEU A 289 28.96 -9.71 -17.35
N LEU A 290 28.80 -9.57 -16.03
CA LEU A 290 28.45 -10.71 -15.18
C LEU A 290 27.14 -11.34 -15.70
N PRO A 291 27.08 -12.66 -15.90
CA PRO A 291 25.86 -13.33 -16.34
C PRO A 291 24.67 -13.07 -15.40
N ASP A 292 23.47 -12.98 -15.97
CA ASP A 292 22.26 -12.66 -15.20
C ASP A 292 21.93 -13.71 -14.14
N ASP A 293 22.41 -14.94 -14.28
CA ASP A 293 22.22 -16.03 -13.32
C ASP A 293 23.33 -16.12 -12.27
N GLU A 294 24.30 -15.20 -12.27
CA GLU A 294 25.43 -15.21 -11.34
C GLU A 294 25.44 -14.01 -10.39
N CYS A 295 26.08 -14.19 -9.26
CA CYS A 295 26.29 -13.15 -8.24
C CYS A 295 27.69 -13.26 -7.63
N ILE A 296 28.13 -12.18 -6.97
CA ILE A 296 29.37 -12.16 -6.18
C ILE A 296 28.99 -11.84 -4.73
N ILE A 297 29.45 -12.69 -3.83
CA ILE A 297 29.13 -12.61 -2.40
C ILE A 297 30.42 -12.30 -1.64
N PHE A 298 30.38 -11.24 -0.84
CA PHE A 298 31.43 -10.86 0.09
C PHE A 298 30.92 -11.11 1.51
N VAL A 299 31.68 -11.89 2.27
CA VAL A 299 31.44 -12.13 3.69
C VAL A 299 32.66 -11.67 4.46
N ARG A 300 32.46 -10.94 5.55
CA ARG A 300 33.56 -10.41 6.35
C ARG A 300 34.47 -11.54 6.84
N GLY A 301 35.76 -11.44 6.51
CA GLY A 301 36.77 -12.43 6.91
C GLY A 301 36.92 -13.62 5.98
N GLU A 302 36.11 -13.69 4.91
CA GLU A 302 36.16 -14.76 3.91
C GLU A 302 36.59 -14.23 2.54
N ASN A 303 37.05 -15.14 1.68
CA ASN A 303 37.32 -14.78 0.28
C ASN A 303 35.99 -14.55 -0.47
N PRO A 304 35.99 -13.65 -1.47
CA PRO A 304 34.83 -13.45 -2.31
C PRO A 304 34.39 -14.74 -3.02
N ILE A 305 33.11 -14.97 -3.07
CA ILE A 305 32.49 -16.16 -3.68
C ILE A 305 31.72 -15.72 -4.92
N ARG A 306 32.01 -16.32 -6.08
CA ARG A 306 31.16 -16.22 -7.27
C ARG A 306 30.27 -17.45 -7.34
N ASP A 307 28.95 -17.25 -7.37
CA ASP A 307 27.98 -18.33 -7.31
C ASP A 307 26.77 -18.00 -8.21
N LYS A 308 25.90 -18.97 -8.40
CA LYS A 308 24.66 -18.79 -9.12
C LYS A 308 23.58 -18.15 -8.24
N LYS A 309 22.79 -17.29 -8.85
CA LYS A 309 21.60 -16.76 -8.18
C LYS A 309 20.59 -17.89 -7.98
N TRP A 310 19.98 -17.87 -6.82
CA TRP A 310 18.84 -18.73 -6.53
C TRP A 310 17.55 -18.03 -6.97
N PHE A 311 16.72 -18.73 -7.73
CA PHE A 311 15.47 -18.19 -8.24
C PHE A 311 14.29 -18.67 -7.39
N PRO A 312 13.51 -17.75 -6.75
CA PRO A 312 12.42 -18.10 -5.85
C PRO A 312 11.37 -19.01 -6.47
N TRP A 313 11.07 -18.85 -7.77
CA TRP A 313 10.05 -19.62 -8.48
C TRP A 313 10.38 -21.11 -8.67
N GLU A 314 11.60 -21.52 -8.39
CA GLU A 314 12.03 -22.92 -8.38
C GLU A 314 11.81 -23.57 -7.00
N HIS A 315 11.52 -22.76 -5.98
CA HIS A 315 11.38 -23.25 -4.62
C HIS A 315 9.96 -23.71 -4.29
N GLU A 316 9.87 -24.79 -3.53
CA GLU A 316 8.60 -25.41 -3.16
C GLU A 316 7.67 -24.46 -2.39
N ALA A 317 8.21 -23.65 -1.48
CA ALA A 317 7.45 -22.64 -0.75
C ALA A 317 6.84 -21.55 -1.65
N TYR A 318 7.55 -21.16 -2.73
CA TYR A 318 7.00 -20.22 -3.71
C TYR A 318 5.82 -20.83 -4.48
N LEU A 319 5.97 -22.11 -4.87
CA LEU A 319 4.91 -22.84 -5.56
C LEU A 319 3.68 -23.03 -4.66
N GLU A 320 3.88 -23.22 -3.36
CA GLU A 320 2.80 -23.25 -2.37
C GLU A 320 2.14 -21.89 -2.19
N ALA A 321 2.94 -20.82 -2.03
CA ALA A 321 2.43 -19.45 -1.89
C ALA A 321 1.59 -19.04 -3.12
N ARG A 322 2.04 -19.44 -4.33
CA ARG A 322 1.30 -19.20 -5.57
C ARG A 322 -0.10 -19.84 -5.58
N LYS A 323 -0.27 -20.98 -4.91
CA LYS A 323 -1.59 -21.64 -4.78
C LYS A 323 -2.55 -20.85 -3.86
N CYS A 324 -2.04 -20.01 -2.98
CA CYS A 324 -2.85 -19.18 -2.09
C CYS A 324 -3.52 -17.99 -2.80
N GLY A 325 -3.14 -17.69 -4.05
CA GLY A 325 -3.62 -16.54 -4.81
C GLY A 325 -3.01 -15.21 -4.37
N ALA A 326 -3.54 -14.10 -4.89
CA ALA A 326 -3.07 -12.77 -4.56
C ALA A 326 -3.39 -12.40 -3.10
N PHE A 327 -2.42 -11.78 -2.43
CA PHE A 327 -2.64 -11.22 -1.09
C PHE A 327 -3.63 -10.05 -1.18
N VAL A 328 -4.71 -10.14 -0.43
CA VAL A 328 -5.64 -9.02 -0.26
C VAL A 328 -5.50 -8.50 1.16
N PRO A 329 -5.07 -7.25 1.35
CA PRO A 329 -4.91 -6.66 2.68
C PRO A 329 -6.21 -6.73 3.50
N ALA A 330 -6.09 -6.92 4.80
CA ALA A 330 -7.24 -7.02 5.71
C ALA A 330 -8.14 -5.77 5.64
N VAL A 331 -7.54 -4.59 5.52
CA VAL A 331 -8.25 -3.31 5.35
C VAL A 331 -9.09 -3.29 4.07
N GLN A 332 -8.55 -3.80 2.96
CA GLN A 332 -9.33 -3.92 1.72
C GLN A 332 -10.47 -4.93 1.87
N LYS A 333 -10.25 -6.03 2.59
CA LYS A 333 -11.32 -7.00 2.90
C LYS A 333 -12.39 -6.38 3.78
N GLU A 334 -12.02 -5.59 4.76
CA GLU A 334 -12.96 -4.85 5.61
C GLU A 334 -13.67 -3.73 4.85
N LYS A 335 -12.96 -2.95 4.05
CA LYS A 335 -13.57 -1.94 3.15
C LYS A 335 -14.51 -2.61 2.14
N GLN A 336 -14.12 -3.72 1.52
CA GLN A 336 -14.99 -4.50 0.66
C GLN A 336 -16.19 -5.07 1.42
N LYS A 337 -15.99 -5.53 2.64
CA LYS A 337 -17.05 -6.03 3.50
C LYS A 337 -17.98 -4.92 3.96
N GLN A 338 -17.45 -3.75 4.34
CA GLN A 338 -18.24 -2.56 4.68
C GLN A 338 -18.99 -2.00 3.47
N GLN A 339 -18.34 -1.94 2.29
CA GLN A 339 -19.01 -1.56 1.05
C GLN A 339 -20.12 -2.57 0.66
N MET A 340 -19.87 -3.86 0.88
CA MET A 340 -20.90 -4.89 0.70
C MET A 340 -22.04 -4.76 1.72
N GLU A 341 -21.73 -4.41 2.98
CA GLU A 341 -22.74 -4.15 4.02
C GLU A 341 -23.49 -2.83 3.76
N GLU A 342 -22.82 -1.78 3.26
CA GLU A 342 -23.42 -0.50 2.88
C GLU A 342 -24.21 -0.57 1.58
N CYS A 343 -23.85 -1.47 0.67
CA CYS A 343 -24.53 -1.70 -0.60
C CYS A 343 -25.59 -2.81 -0.53
N ASP A 344 -25.81 -3.42 0.64
CA ASP A 344 -26.78 -4.52 0.85
C ASP A 344 -26.67 -5.67 -0.18
N PHE A 345 -25.44 -5.95 -0.65
CA PHE A 345 -25.17 -7.05 -1.58
C PHE A 345 -25.32 -8.40 -0.90
N ILE A 346 -26.17 -9.24 -1.45
CA ILE A 346 -26.52 -10.51 -0.84
C ILE A 346 -26.12 -11.67 -1.77
N GLY A 347 -25.07 -12.42 -1.42
CA GLY A 347 -24.78 -13.72 -2.00
C GLY A 347 -25.65 -14.84 -1.40
N GLU A 348 -25.59 -16.07 -1.88
CA GLU A 348 -26.43 -17.19 -1.44
C GLU A 348 -26.47 -17.39 0.08
N GLY A 349 -25.34 -17.19 0.79
CA GLY A 349 -25.29 -17.23 2.26
C GLY A 349 -25.92 -16.02 2.95
N SER A 350 -26.19 -14.95 2.21
CA SER A 350 -26.71 -13.70 2.74
C SER A 350 -28.24 -13.65 2.73
N LEU A 351 -28.90 -14.51 1.94
CA LEU A 351 -30.38 -14.64 1.99
C LEU A 351 -30.84 -15.12 3.37
N GLU A 352 -30.12 -16.07 3.96
CA GLU A 352 -30.40 -16.52 5.33
C GLU A 352 -30.13 -15.44 6.35
N TYR A 353 -29.06 -14.66 6.17
CA TYR A 353 -28.75 -13.52 7.01
C TYR A 353 -29.85 -12.46 6.95
N LEU A 354 -30.34 -12.11 5.77
CA LEU A 354 -31.44 -11.15 5.60
C LEU A 354 -32.77 -11.67 6.19
N LYS A 355 -33.10 -12.92 5.96
CA LYS A 355 -34.27 -13.55 6.60
C LYS A 355 -34.15 -13.48 8.11
N LYS A 356 -32.94 -13.64 8.66
CA LYS A 356 -32.62 -13.50 10.08
C LYS A 356 -32.70 -12.04 10.55
N GLN A 357 -32.30 -11.07 9.71
CA GLN A 357 -32.47 -9.64 10.00
C GLN A 357 -33.94 -9.22 9.91
N GLN A 358 -34.68 -9.71 8.90
CA GLN A 358 -36.12 -9.49 8.78
C GLN A 358 -36.87 -10.00 10.00
N SER A 359 -36.53 -11.15 10.56
CA SER A 359 -37.14 -11.67 11.80
C SER A 359 -36.86 -10.81 13.04
N LYS A 360 -35.81 -9.99 13.00
CA LYS A 360 -35.43 -9.07 14.08
C LYS A 360 -35.96 -7.64 13.90
N ASN A 361 -36.26 -7.28 12.67
CA ASN A 361 -36.71 -5.93 12.32
C ASN A 361 -37.86 -6.01 11.33
N GLU A 362 -39.08 -5.77 11.83
CA GLU A 362 -40.32 -5.78 11.02
C GLU A 362 -40.31 -4.76 9.87
N ASN A 363 -39.31 -3.87 9.82
CA ASN A 363 -39.17 -2.86 8.79
C ASN A 363 -38.46 -3.36 7.54
N ILE A 364 -37.85 -4.55 7.60
CA ILE A 364 -37.19 -5.17 6.45
C ILE A 364 -38.19 -6.09 5.75
N ARG A 365 -38.43 -5.82 4.47
CA ARG A 365 -39.22 -6.69 3.59
C ARG A 365 -38.34 -7.19 2.46
N LEU A 366 -38.43 -8.49 2.20
CA LEU A 366 -37.70 -9.16 1.11
C LEU A 366 -38.67 -9.45 -0.03
N TYR A 367 -38.31 -9.06 -1.23
CA TYR A 367 -39.08 -9.39 -2.43
C TYR A 367 -38.18 -10.15 -3.42
N GLU A 368 -38.72 -11.19 -3.99
CA GLU A 368 -38.10 -11.82 -5.15
C GLU A 368 -38.49 -11.04 -6.40
N LEU A 369 -37.49 -10.56 -7.14
CA LEU A 369 -37.67 -9.95 -8.44
C LEU A 369 -37.32 -10.97 -9.52
N ASP A 370 -38.21 -11.12 -10.48
CA ASP A 370 -37.86 -11.85 -11.68
C ASP A 370 -36.83 -11.09 -12.52
N ALA A 371 -36.10 -11.84 -13.37
CA ALA A 371 -35.04 -11.29 -14.19
C ALA A 371 -35.51 -10.17 -15.13
N PHE A 372 -36.75 -10.23 -15.60
CA PHE A 372 -37.29 -9.20 -16.48
C PHE A 372 -37.51 -7.89 -15.71
N SER A 373 -38.13 -7.96 -14.54
CA SER A 373 -38.36 -6.80 -13.68
C SER A 373 -37.05 -6.13 -13.28
N PHE A 374 -36.01 -6.91 -12.94
CA PHE A 374 -34.68 -6.41 -12.64
C PHE A 374 -34.05 -5.69 -13.83
N MET A 375 -34.02 -6.30 -15.01
CA MET A 375 -33.42 -5.68 -16.21
C MET A 375 -34.14 -4.44 -16.69
N MET A 376 -35.43 -4.28 -16.34
CA MET A 376 -36.21 -3.12 -16.68
C MET A 376 -36.08 -1.96 -15.68
N MET A 377 -35.38 -2.18 -14.57
CA MET A 377 -35.13 -1.12 -13.58
C MET A 377 -34.11 -0.10 -14.08
N ASP A 378 -34.39 1.16 -13.82
CA ASP A 378 -33.41 2.24 -13.88
C ASP A 378 -32.72 2.36 -12.52
N LEU A 379 -31.54 1.76 -12.41
CA LEU A 379 -30.78 1.72 -11.15
C LEU A 379 -30.36 3.11 -10.68
N ASP A 380 -29.97 4.01 -11.60
CA ASP A 380 -29.55 5.37 -11.26
C ASP A 380 -30.72 6.21 -10.73
N ALA A 381 -31.92 6.06 -11.32
CA ALA A 381 -33.12 6.71 -10.84
C ALA A 381 -33.55 6.19 -9.47
N MET A 382 -33.36 4.89 -9.21
CA MET A 382 -33.67 4.25 -7.92
C MET A 382 -32.71 4.71 -6.84
N GLU A 383 -31.41 4.75 -7.10
CA GLU A 383 -30.40 5.21 -6.17
C GLU A 383 -30.69 6.66 -5.73
N LYS A 384 -30.94 7.55 -6.67
CA LYS A 384 -31.35 8.94 -6.39
C LYS A 384 -32.61 9.01 -5.53
N LYS A 385 -33.58 8.15 -5.79
CA LYS A 385 -34.85 8.14 -5.07
C LYS A 385 -34.71 7.63 -3.63
N ILE A 386 -33.85 6.63 -3.42
CA ILE A 386 -33.55 6.11 -2.08
C ILE A 386 -32.81 7.16 -1.24
N HIS A 387 -31.81 7.83 -1.79
CA HIS A 387 -31.10 8.90 -1.10
C HIS A 387 -32.00 10.11 -0.79
N SER A 388 -33.05 10.34 -1.58
CA SER A 388 -34.01 11.42 -1.36
C SER A 388 -35.21 11.05 -0.46
N THR A 389 -35.41 9.76 -0.14
CA THR A 389 -36.53 9.29 0.62
C THR A 389 -36.26 9.46 2.12
N PRO A 390 -37.21 10.07 2.92
CA PRO A 390 -37.05 10.17 4.36
C PRO A 390 -36.90 8.79 5.01
N LYS A 391 -36.06 8.70 6.04
CA LYS A 391 -35.70 7.43 6.73
C LYS A 391 -36.93 6.64 7.29
N ASP A 392 -38.07 7.26 7.34
CA ASP A 392 -39.31 6.67 7.91
C ASP A 392 -40.22 6.03 6.86
N VAL A 393 -39.89 6.13 5.59
CA VAL A 393 -40.70 5.55 4.51
C VAL A 393 -40.20 4.16 4.17
N LYS A 394 -40.96 3.17 4.61
CA LYS A 394 -40.80 1.76 4.24
C LYS A 394 -41.18 1.60 2.76
N GLY A 395 -40.21 1.66 1.86
CA GLY A 395 -40.52 1.63 0.44
C GLY A 395 -40.16 0.28 -0.21
N ALA A 396 -41.07 -0.19 -1.07
CA ALA A 396 -40.82 -1.29 -2.01
C ALA A 396 -39.55 -1.07 -2.86
N GLU A 397 -39.02 0.14 -2.87
CA GLU A 397 -37.84 0.56 -3.67
C GLU A 397 -36.49 0.24 -2.99
N VAL A 398 -36.41 0.34 -1.64
CA VAL A 398 -35.26 -0.14 -0.87
C VAL A 398 -35.10 -1.66 -1.05
N GLU A 399 -36.21 -2.36 -1.04
CA GLU A 399 -36.31 -3.79 -1.21
C GLU A 399 -35.85 -4.25 -2.62
N LYS A 400 -36.12 -3.44 -3.65
CA LYS A 400 -35.67 -3.67 -5.02
C LYS A 400 -34.17 -3.52 -5.20
N MET A 401 -33.53 -2.57 -4.49
CA MET A 401 -32.05 -2.41 -4.50
C MET A 401 -31.34 -3.57 -3.84
N ILE A 402 -31.87 -4.11 -2.74
CA ILE A 402 -31.33 -5.28 -2.07
C ILE A 402 -31.25 -6.45 -3.06
N THR A 403 -32.28 -6.67 -3.85
CA THR A 403 -32.33 -7.75 -4.82
C THR A 403 -31.36 -7.55 -6.00
N ALA A 404 -31.22 -6.31 -6.49
CA ALA A 404 -30.22 -5.96 -7.51
C ALA A 404 -28.79 -6.20 -7.01
N GLY A 405 -28.51 -5.85 -5.75
CA GLY A 405 -27.26 -6.13 -5.09
C GLY A 405 -26.93 -7.61 -4.95
N MET A 406 -27.90 -8.46 -4.67
CA MET A 406 -27.73 -9.92 -4.59
C MET A 406 -27.22 -10.52 -5.91
N ILE A 407 -27.76 -10.08 -7.02
CA ILE A 407 -27.42 -10.59 -8.36
C ILE A 407 -25.98 -10.21 -8.73
N GLN A 408 -25.60 -8.97 -8.46
CA GLN A 408 -24.25 -8.47 -8.72
C GLN A 408 -23.19 -9.16 -7.84
N SER A 409 -23.53 -9.51 -6.61
CA SER A 409 -22.66 -10.26 -5.70
C SER A 409 -22.46 -11.72 -6.12
N ALA A 410 -23.52 -12.40 -6.58
CA ALA A 410 -23.42 -13.78 -7.08
C ALA A 410 -22.49 -13.88 -8.30
N VAL A 411 -22.61 -12.92 -9.24
CA VAL A 411 -21.75 -12.84 -10.42
C VAL A 411 -20.29 -12.51 -10.05
N SER A 412 -20.08 -11.64 -9.05
CA SER A 412 -18.71 -11.25 -8.64
C SER A 412 -17.98 -12.34 -7.86
N HIS A 413 -18.69 -13.28 -7.23
CA HIS A 413 -18.07 -14.34 -6.42
C HIS A 413 -17.37 -15.43 -7.26
N GLU A 414 -17.85 -15.70 -8.47
CA GLU A 414 -17.21 -16.66 -9.40
C GLU A 414 -16.05 -16.03 -10.18
N MET A 415 -15.94 -14.71 -10.20
CA MET A 415 -14.95 -13.96 -10.98
C MET A 415 -13.63 -13.68 -10.26
N LYS A 416 -13.20 -14.51 -9.32
CA LYS A 416 -11.91 -14.38 -8.59
C LYS A 416 -10.67 -14.72 -9.42
N ARG A 417 -10.81 -14.93 -10.72
CA ARG A 417 -9.70 -15.23 -11.65
C ARG A 417 -9.10 -13.94 -12.19
N GLU A 418 -7.87 -14.02 -12.72
CA GLU A 418 -7.28 -12.90 -13.44
C GLU A 418 -8.17 -12.43 -14.59
N ALA A 419 -8.12 -11.15 -14.96
CA ALA A 419 -9.12 -10.57 -15.89
C ALA A 419 -9.21 -11.30 -17.23
N GLU A 420 -8.08 -11.80 -17.77
CA GLU A 420 -8.06 -12.55 -19.02
C GLU A 420 -8.67 -13.94 -18.87
N GLU A 421 -8.40 -14.65 -17.77
CA GLU A 421 -8.98 -15.96 -17.48
C GLU A 421 -10.49 -15.86 -17.25
N ARG A 422 -10.92 -14.80 -16.55
CA ARG A 422 -12.34 -14.52 -16.33
C ARG A 422 -13.06 -14.27 -17.64
N LYS A 423 -12.46 -13.48 -18.53
CA LYS A 423 -13.03 -13.21 -19.85
C LYS A 423 -13.11 -14.46 -20.71
N ALA A 424 -12.07 -15.27 -20.73
CA ALA A 424 -12.04 -16.55 -21.43
C ALA A 424 -13.12 -17.50 -20.90
N TRP A 425 -13.22 -17.61 -19.56
CA TRP A 425 -14.25 -18.42 -18.90
C TRP A 425 -15.66 -17.94 -19.23
N PHE A 426 -15.91 -16.62 -19.23
CA PHE A 426 -17.20 -16.04 -19.59
C PHE A 426 -17.58 -16.39 -21.04
N ILE A 427 -16.66 -16.28 -21.97
CA ILE A 427 -16.89 -16.62 -23.38
C ILE A 427 -17.18 -18.12 -23.53
N GLU A 428 -16.39 -18.98 -22.89
CA GLU A 428 -16.55 -20.45 -22.99
C GLU A 428 -17.86 -20.94 -22.35
N ASN A 429 -18.30 -20.29 -21.28
CA ASN A 429 -19.50 -20.69 -20.55
C ASN A 429 -20.74 -19.85 -20.90
N PHE A 430 -20.67 -18.95 -21.87
CA PHE A 430 -21.72 -18.01 -22.22
C PHE A 430 -23.10 -18.67 -22.40
N ASP A 431 -23.16 -19.80 -23.07
CA ASP A 431 -24.44 -20.54 -23.34
C ASP A 431 -25.01 -21.18 -22.05
N LYS A 432 -24.20 -21.41 -21.01
CA LYS A 432 -24.63 -21.98 -19.74
C LYS A 432 -25.09 -20.92 -18.72
N LEU A 433 -24.65 -19.67 -18.90
CA LEU A 433 -25.03 -18.57 -18.02
C LEU A 433 -26.46 -18.16 -18.23
N THR A 434 -27.14 -17.75 -17.19
CA THR A 434 -28.48 -17.14 -17.33
C THR A 434 -28.37 -15.78 -18.04
N LEU A 435 -29.48 -15.33 -18.64
CA LEU A 435 -29.49 -14.01 -19.28
C LEU A 435 -29.19 -12.88 -18.27
N LEU A 436 -29.49 -13.11 -17.01
CA LEU A 436 -29.24 -12.20 -15.92
C LEU A 436 -27.73 -12.11 -15.61
N ASP A 437 -27.04 -13.25 -15.52
CA ASP A 437 -25.58 -13.29 -15.30
C ASP A 437 -24.85 -12.59 -16.46
N ILE A 438 -25.32 -12.82 -17.69
CA ILE A 438 -24.79 -12.18 -18.88
C ILE A 438 -24.99 -10.66 -18.82
N TYR A 439 -26.19 -10.20 -18.46
CA TYR A 439 -26.54 -8.79 -18.36
C TYR A 439 -25.71 -8.05 -17.30
N ALA A 440 -25.48 -8.68 -16.14
CA ALA A 440 -24.73 -8.11 -15.03
C ALA A 440 -23.21 -8.16 -15.25
N SER A 441 -22.74 -8.93 -16.24
CA SER A 441 -21.31 -9.12 -16.49
C SER A 441 -20.60 -7.81 -16.88
N GLU A 442 -19.38 -7.61 -16.36
CA GLU A 442 -18.50 -6.48 -16.71
C GLU A 442 -18.13 -6.44 -18.21
N TRP A 443 -18.21 -7.55 -18.93
CA TRP A 443 -17.94 -7.62 -20.38
C TRP A 443 -19.14 -7.29 -21.25
N MET A 444 -20.29 -7.00 -20.66
CA MET A 444 -21.45 -6.54 -21.41
C MET A 444 -21.39 -5.01 -21.60
N SER A 445 -21.24 -4.57 -22.86
CA SER A 445 -21.31 -3.14 -23.17
C SER A 445 -22.72 -2.59 -22.94
N GLU A 446 -22.80 -1.27 -22.72
CA GLU A 446 -24.10 -0.61 -22.55
C GLU A 446 -24.98 -0.76 -23.80
N THR A 447 -24.37 -0.80 -24.98
CA THR A 447 -25.08 -1.08 -26.24
C THR A 447 -25.77 -2.44 -26.20
N ARG A 448 -25.06 -3.49 -25.73
CA ARG A 448 -25.63 -4.85 -25.63
C ARG A 448 -26.70 -4.92 -24.55
N ARG A 449 -26.50 -4.28 -23.41
CA ARG A 449 -27.51 -4.18 -22.35
C ARG A 449 -28.79 -3.52 -22.86
N LYS A 450 -28.66 -2.44 -23.63
CA LYS A 450 -29.80 -1.79 -24.27
C LYS A 450 -30.52 -2.72 -25.25
N VAL A 451 -29.78 -3.49 -26.05
CA VAL A 451 -30.36 -4.48 -26.98
C VAL A 451 -31.13 -5.56 -26.25
N ILE A 452 -30.59 -6.07 -25.12
CA ILE A 452 -31.29 -7.06 -24.28
C ILE A 452 -32.62 -6.49 -23.81
N ARG A 453 -32.64 -5.27 -23.25
CA ARG A 453 -33.86 -4.61 -22.76
C ARG A 453 -34.91 -4.46 -23.87
N GLU A 454 -34.50 -3.99 -25.04
CA GLU A 454 -35.42 -3.79 -26.18
C GLU A 454 -36.00 -5.13 -26.71
N LEU A 455 -35.17 -6.17 -26.76
CA LEU A 455 -35.62 -7.48 -27.18
C LEU A 455 -36.57 -8.14 -26.17
N LEU A 456 -36.32 -7.99 -24.86
CA LEU A 456 -37.23 -8.46 -23.82
C LEU A 456 -38.55 -7.72 -23.85
N GLN A 457 -38.54 -6.40 -24.05
CA GLN A 457 -39.78 -5.61 -24.21
C GLN A 457 -40.58 -6.05 -25.44
N ALA A 458 -39.88 -6.45 -26.49
CA ALA A 458 -40.50 -7.00 -27.67
C ALA A 458 -40.96 -8.47 -27.52
N GLY A 459 -40.71 -9.09 -26.34
CA GLY A 459 -41.09 -10.48 -26.06
C GLY A 459 -40.25 -11.53 -26.80
N ALA A 460 -38.93 -11.32 -26.86
CA ALA A 460 -37.98 -12.32 -27.38
C ALA A 460 -37.69 -13.35 -26.29
N GLU A 461 -37.56 -14.62 -26.71
CA GLU A 461 -37.12 -15.70 -25.83
C GLU A 461 -35.63 -15.57 -25.52
N GLU A 462 -35.21 -16.10 -24.36
CA GLU A 462 -33.85 -16.00 -23.85
C GLU A 462 -32.80 -16.52 -24.84
N ASP A 463 -33.06 -17.65 -25.48
CA ASP A 463 -32.14 -18.26 -26.46
C ASP A 463 -31.91 -17.37 -27.68
N ILE A 464 -32.96 -16.66 -28.10
CA ILE A 464 -32.86 -15.72 -29.22
C ILE A 464 -32.02 -14.51 -28.81
N ILE A 465 -32.23 -13.97 -27.62
CA ILE A 465 -31.45 -12.87 -27.10
C ILE A 465 -29.99 -13.25 -27.00
N LYS A 466 -29.68 -14.40 -26.39
CA LYS A 466 -28.31 -14.92 -26.27
C LYS A 466 -27.64 -15.06 -27.64
N SER A 467 -28.36 -15.59 -28.64
CA SER A 467 -27.81 -15.73 -29.99
C SER A 467 -27.41 -14.42 -30.66
N ILE A 468 -28.14 -13.35 -30.36
CA ILE A 468 -27.88 -11.99 -30.88
C ILE A 468 -26.71 -11.34 -30.20
N ILE A 469 -26.63 -11.42 -28.88
CA ILE A 469 -25.64 -10.70 -28.05
C ILE A 469 -24.33 -11.46 -27.83
N ARG A 470 -24.11 -12.58 -28.47
CA ARG A 470 -22.90 -13.42 -28.31
C ARG A 470 -21.61 -12.55 -28.33
N PRO A 471 -20.62 -12.92 -27.51
CA PRO A 471 -19.36 -12.19 -27.43
C PRO A 471 -18.63 -12.06 -28.78
N GLU A 472 -18.76 -13.07 -29.65
CA GLU A 472 -18.12 -13.10 -30.96
C GLU A 472 -18.75 -12.11 -31.97
N ASN A 473 -19.99 -11.66 -31.73
CA ASN A 473 -20.63 -10.68 -32.60
C ASN A 473 -20.08 -9.27 -32.31
N GLU A 474 -19.64 -8.55 -33.33
CA GLU A 474 -19.32 -7.15 -33.22
C GLU A 474 -20.59 -6.33 -32.90
N GLU A 475 -20.45 -5.17 -32.26
CA GLU A 475 -21.60 -4.32 -31.86
C GLU A 475 -22.50 -3.95 -33.06
N GLY A 476 -21.89 -3.69 -34.21
CA GLY A 476 -22.63 -3.45 -35.46
C GLY A 476 -23.49 -4.64 -35.88
N GLN A 477 -22.97 -5.86 -35.72
CA GLN A 477 -23.69 -7.11 -36.03
C GLN A 477 -24.82 -7.36 -35.02
N VAL A 478 -24.60 -7.06 -33.76
CA VAL A 478 -25.63 -7.16 -32.72
C VAL A 478 -26.81 -6.25 -33.03
N LEU A 479 -26.56 -4.99 -33.39
CA LEU A 479 -27.60 -4.05 -33.78
C LEU A 479 -28.33 -4.47 -35.05
N GLN A 480 -27.62 -5.01 -36.05
CA GLN A 480 -28.18 -5.49 -37.29
C GLN A 480 -29.09 -6.74 -37.06
N LYS A 481 -28.62 -7.72 -36.28
CA LYS A 481 -29.40 -8.92 -35.92
C LYS A 481 -30.64 -8.55 -35.12
N LYS A 482 -30.54 -7.61 -34.16
CA LYS A 482 -31.71 -7.09 -33.44
C LYS A 482 -32.73 -6.50 -34.41
N LYS A 483 -32.30 -5.63 -35.35
CA LYS A 483 -33.18 -4.99 -36.31
C LYS A 483 -33.89 -6.01 -37.17
N MET A 484 -33.16 -7.00 -37.71
CA MET A 484 -33.76 -8.09 -38.51
C MET A 484 -34.81 -8.87 -37.74
N TRP A 485 -34.54 -9.19 -36.47
CA TRP A 485 -35.50 -9.94 -35.64
C TRP A 485 -36.76 -9.09 -35.37
N LEU A 486 -36.65 -7.82 -35.06
CA LEU A 486 -37.80 -6.93 -34.87
C LEU A 486 -38.64 -6.76 -36.14
N GLU A 487 -37.99 -6.65 -37.31
CA GLU A 487 -38.67 -6.58 -38.62
C GLU A 487 -39.41 -7.89 -38.97
N MET A 488 -38.84 -9.04 -38.61
CA MET A 488 -39.48 -10.33 -38.79
C MET A 488 -40.71 -10.49 -37.91
N LYS A 489 -40.63 -10.04 -36.64
CA LYS A 489 -41.75 -10.09 -35.71
C LYS A 489 -42.85 -9.09 -36.07
N GLY A 490 -42.51 -7.91 -36.60
CA GLY A 490 -43.51 -6.92 -37.08
C GLY A 490 -44.22 -7.29 -38.37
N LYS A 491 -43.75 -8.32 -39.10
CA LYS A 491 -44.41 -8.84 -40.30
C LYS A 491 -45.28 -10.06 -40.02
N GLY A 492 -45.30 -10.55 -38.79
CA GLY A 492 -46.07 -11.73 -38.35
C GLY A 492 -47.30 -11.41 -37.51
N ASN A 493 -47.70 -10.17 -37.41
CA ASN A 493 -48.97 -9.71 -36.80
C ASN A 493 -49.90 -9.12 -37.87
#